data_8bf11a7b6ffaee75d1a859ebdc5f65e9
#
_entry.id   8bf11a7b6ffaee75d1a859ebdc5f65e9
#
_cell.length_a   1.000
_cell.length_b   1.000
_cell.length_c   1.000
_cell.angle_alpha   90.00
_cell.angle_beta   90.00
_cell.angle_gamma   90.00
#
_symmetry.space_group_name_H-M   'P 1'
#
loop_
_entity.id
_entity.type
_entity.pdbx_description
1 polymer ?
#
loop_
_entity_poly.entity_id
_entity_poly.type
_entity_poly.pdbx_seq_one_letter_code
_entity_poly.pdbx_strand_id
1 'polypeptide(L)'
;MPPEPKKGAARGKGKVFRLLHFLQGLKAAGPTDLANCMKTFAGSQRKRGLAVVLSDFYDPAAISGLNALRYQKFEVFAIHCVSPQEAQPELLGDLRLHDAETGRFREVTLTEGLLRRYRQTFTDWCTSLEQFCRKSEIGYVRCRTDVPFQDTIIHMLRREKFLQ
;
A
#
# COMPACT_ATOMS: atom_id res chain seq x y z
N MET A 1 7.81 -20.96 -0.57
CA MET A 1 6.59 -20.76 -1.37
C MET A 1 5.45 -20.55 -0.37
N PRO A 2 4.80 -19.40 -0.28
CA PRO A 2 3.66 -19.23 0.62
C PRO A 2 2.52 -20.14 0.16
N PRO A 3 1.70 -20.68 1.09
CA PRO A 3 0.60 -21.56 0.72
C PRO A 3 -0.40 -20.82 -0.17
N GLU A 4 -0.67 -21.36 -1.36
CA GLU A 4 -1.72 -20.83 -2.22
C GLU A 4 -3.06 -20.80 -1.47
N PRO A 5 -3.78 -19.69 -1.45
CA PRO A 5 -5.11 -19.65 -0.88
C PRO A 5 -6.00 -20.58 -1.69
N LYS A 6 -6.54 -21.62 -1.05
CA LYS A 6 -7.50 -22.52 -1.69
C LYS A 6 -8.62 -21.70 -2.32
N LYS A 7 -8.80 -21.81 -3.63
CA LYS A 7 -9.82 -21.17 -4.45
C LYS A 7 -11.23 -21.44 -3.90
N GLY A 8 -11.74 -20.53 -3.08
CA GLY A 8 -13.10 -20.59 -2.58
C GLY A 8 -13.51 -19.24 -2.04
N ALA A 9 -14.42 -18.55 -2.75
CA ALA A 9 -14.99 -17.31 -2.26
C ALA A 9 -15.58 -17.52 -0.86
N ALA A 10 -15.05 -16.80 0.12
CA ALA A 10 -15.54 -16.87 1.49
C ALA A 10 -16.85 -16.06 1.56
N ARG A 11 -17.99 -16.74 1.74
CA ARG A 11 -19.30 -16.10 1.98
C ARG A 11 -19.79 -16.43 3.38
N GLY A 12 -20.34 -15.43 4.09
CA GLY A 12 -20.92 -15.55 5.44
C GLY A 12 -19.95 -15.22 6.59
N LYS A 13 -20.52 -14.76 7.71
CA LYS A 13 -19.78 -14.26 8.89
C LYS A 13 -18.70 -15.23 9.42
N GLY A 14 -18.99 -16.54 9.47
CA GLY A 14 -18.03 -17.54 9.97
C GLY A 14 -16.77 -17.71 9.10
N LYS A 15 -16.75 -17.20 7.88
CA LYS A 15 -15.58 -17.27 7.00
C LYS A 15 -14.63 -16.10 7.16
N VAL A 16 -15.10 -14.98 7.73
CA VAL A 16 -14.27 -13.82 8.06
C VAL A 16 -13.21 -14.22 9.10
N PHE A 17 -13.58 -14.93 10.14
CA PHE A 17 -12.62 -15.40 11.16
C PHE A 17 -11.56 -16.34 10.59
N ARG A 18 -11.92 -17.20 9.62
CA ARG A 18 -10.93 -18.05 8.92
C ARG A 18 -9.96 -17.24 8.08
N LEU A 19 -10.46 -16.18 7.41
CA LEU A 19 -9.60 -15.27 6.67
C LEU A 19 -8.64 -14.52 7.59
N LEU A 20 -9.14 -14.00 8.71
CA LEU A 20 -8.29 -13.31 9.69
C LEU A 20 -7.22 -14.25 10.26
N HIS A 21 -7.60 -15.47 10.61
CA HIS A 21 -6.64 -16.48 11.10
C HIS A 21 -5.60 -16.85 10.03
N PHE A 22 -6.01 -16.96 8.77
CA PHE A 22 -5.09 -17.16 7.65
C PHE A 22 -4.10 -15.97 7.52
N LEU A 23 -4.61 -14.73 7.56
CA LEU A 23 -3.77 -13.54 7.48
C LEU A 23 -2.77 -13.42 8.65
N GLN A 24 -3.19 -13.77 9.86
CA GLN A 24 -2.31 -13.83 11.05
C GLN A 24 -1.16 -14.85 10.90
N GLY A 25 -1.41 -15.93 10.17
CA GLY A 25 -0.41 -16.98 9.92
C GLY A 25 0.60 -16.64 8.80
N LEU A 26 0.38 -15.57 8.05
CA LEU A 26 1.29 -15.17 6.99
C LEU A 26 2.58 -14.55 7.57
N LYS A 27 3.71 -15.03 7.07
CA LYS A 27 5.02 -14.45 7.37
C LYS A 27 5.49 -13.69 6.13
N ALA A 28 5.72 -12.40 6.30
CA ALA A 28 6.34 -11.60 5.25
C ALA A 28 7.80 -12.06 5.07
N ALA A 29 8.20 -12.31 3.83
CA ALA A 29 9.56 -12.71 3.51
C ALA A 29 9.89 -12.38 2.04
N GLY A 30 11.13 -11.96 1.81
CA GLY A 30 11.66 -11.64 0.48
C GLY A 30 11.26 -10.25 -0.02
N PRO A 31 11.79 -9.87 -1.20
CA PRO A 31 11.53 -8.56 -1.79
C PRO A 31 10.09 -8.45 -2.28
N THR A 32 9.53 -7.26 -2.18
CA THR A 32 8.19 -6.93 -2.65
C THR A 32 8.23 -6.62 -4.16
N ASP A 33 7.34 -7.27 -4.93
CA ASP A 33 7.06 -6.93 -6.33
C ASP A 33 5.55 -6.66 -6.45
N LEU A 34 5.15 -5.48 -6.01
CA LEU A 34 3.75 -5.07 -5.92
C LEU A 34 3.08 -5.07 -7.30
N ALA A 35 3.78 -4.57 -8.31
CA ALA A 35 3.25 -4.49 -9.66
C ALA A 35 2.93 -5.86 -10.26
N ASN A 36 3.85 -6.82 -10.12
CA ASN A 36 3.65 -8.17 -10.61
C ASN A 36 2.58 -8.92 -9.83
N CYS A 37 2.52 -8.73 -8.51
CA CYS A 37 1.44 -9.27 -7.67
C CYS A 37 0.07 -8.80 -8.16
N MET A 38 -0.11 -7.50 -8.40
CA MET A 38 -1.38 -6.94 -8.90
C MET A 38 -1.73 -7.46 -10.31
N LYS A 39 -0.75 -7.54 -11.22
CA LYS A 39 -0.95 -8.07 -12.58
C LYS A 39 -1.35 -9.55 -12.55
N THR A 40 -0.66 -10.35 -11.76
CA THR A 40 -0.95 -11.78 -11.59
C THR A 40 -2.34 -11.99 -10.99
N PHE A 41 -2.66 -11.23 -9.94
CA PHE A 41 -4.00 -11.25 -9.34
C PHE A 41 -5.06 -10.88 -10.37
N ALA A 42 -4.90 -9.77 -11.08
CA ALA A 42 -5.84 -9.30 -12.09
C ALA A 42 -6.10 -10.36 -13.18
N GLY A 43 -5.07 -11.05 -13.65
CA GLY A 43 -5.17 -12.11 -14.65
C GLY A 43 -5.77 -13.41 -14.13
N SER A 44 -5.61 -13.71 -12.84
CA SER A 44 -6.08 -14.96 -12.24
C SER A 44 -7.57 -14.97 -11.88
N GLN A 45 -8.19 -13.80 -11.74
CA GLN A 45 -9.57 -13.69 -11.27
C GLN A 45 -10.58 -13.73 -12.42
N ARG A 46 -11.55 -14.64 -12.34
CA ARG A 46 -12.67 -14.72 -13.29
C ARG A 46 -13.78 -13.72 -13.01
N LYS A 47 -13.98 -13.36 -11.74
CA LYS A 47 -15.02 -12.41 -11.32
C LYS A 47 -14.38 -11.08 -10.97
N ARG A 48 -15.01 -10.01 -11.37
CA ARG A 48 -14.62 -8.63 -11.02
C ARG A 48 -15.32 -8.21 -9.74
N GLY A 49 -14.72 -7.26 -9.05
CA GLY A 49 -15.25 -6.73 -7.80
C GLY A 49 -14.32 -5.63 -7.28
N LEU A 50 -14.44 -5.31 -6.00
CA LEU A 50 -13.57 -4.35 -5.33
C LEU A 50 -12.19 -4.98 -5.06
N ALA A 51 -11.14 -4.31 -5.52
CA ALA A 51 -9.75 -4.62 -5.22
C ALA A 51 -9.17 -3.54 -4.30
N VAL A 52 -8.93 -3.88 -3.04
CA VAL A 52 -8.29 -2.98 -2.07
C VAL A 52 -6.81 -3.29 -2.02
N VAL A 53 -5.97 -2.30 -2.33
CA VAL A 53 -4.51 -2.40 -2.30
C VAL A 53 -3.99 -1.58 -1.12
N LEU A 54 -3.33 -2.26 -0.15
CA LEU A 54 -2.69 -1.62 1.00
C LEU A 54 -1.17 -1.69 0.78
N SER A 55 -0.51 -0.55 0.71
CA SER A 55 0.93 -0.47 0.47
C SER A 55 1.47 0.92 0.84
N ASP A 56 2.78 1.03 0.99
CA ASP A 56 3.51 2.28 0.95
C ASP A 56 3.70 2.82 -0.48
N PHE A 57 3.46 1.98 -1.50
CA PHE A 57 3.60 2.30 -2.93
C PHE A 57 5.01 2.74 -3.35
N TYR A 58 6.06 2.40 -2.61
CA TYR A 58 7.44 2.73 -3.00
C TYR A 58 7.94 1.95 -4.21
N ASP A 59 7.24 0.89 -4.63
CA ASP A 59 7.54 0.20 -5.90
C ASP A 59 7.30 1.18 -7.08
N PRO A 60 8.33 1.54 -7.86
CA PRO A 60 8.18 2.45 -9.01
C PRO A 60 7.19 1.95 -10.07
N ALA A 61 6.97 0.64 -10.11
CA ALA A 61 6.04 0.01 -11.04
C ALA A 61 4.60 -0.11 -10.49
N ALA A 62 4.33 0.34 -9.26
CA ALA A 62 3.00 0.23 -8.62
C ALA A 62 1.86 0.80 -9.48
N ILE A 63 2.10 1.93 -10.15
CA ILE A 63 1.14 2.56 -11.08
C ILE A 63 0.74 1.59 -12.20
N SER A 64 1.69 0.82 -12.74
CA SER A 64 1.39 -0.16 -13.79
C SER A 64 0.53 -1.31 -13.28
N GLY A 65 0.72 -1.71 -12.02
CA GLY A 65 -0.10 -2.71 -11.36
C GLY A 65 -1.52 -2.23 -11.09
N LEU A 66 -1.70 -0.99 -10.60
CA LEU A 66 -3.02 -0.37 -10.41
C LEU A 66 -3.78 -0.27 -11.74
N ASN A 67 -3.10 0.11 -12.82
CA ASN A 67 -3.68 0.13 -14.15
C ASN A 67 -4.11 -1.28 -14.61
N ALA A 68 -3.32 -2.31 -14.35
CA ALA A 68 -3.68 -3.68 -14.71
C ALA A 68 -4.99 -4.13 -14.02
N LEU A 69 -5.21 -3.77 -12.77
CA LEU A 69 -6.48 -4.01 -12.07
C LEU A 69 -7.64 -3.28 -12.75
N ARG A 70 -7.47 -2.00 -13.08
CA ARG A 70 -8.49 -1.20 -13.78
C ARG A 70 -8.84 -1.77 -15.16
N TYR A 71 -7.85 -2.09 -15.98
CA TYR A 71 -8.07 -2.68 -17.31
C TYR A 71 -8.84 -3.99 -17.22
N GLN A 72 -8.64 -4.73 -16.14
CA GLN A 72 -9.41 -5.92 -15.86
C GLN A 72 -10.78 -5.64 -15.21
N LYS A 73 -11.22 -4.37 -15.16
CA LYS A 73 -12.55 -3.93 -14.67
C LYS A 73 -12.77 -4.21 -13.18
N PHE A 74 -11.72 -4.18 -12.36
CA PHE A 74 -11.89 -4.09 -10.92
C PHE A 74 -12.22 -2.65 -10.54
N GLU A 75 -13.08 -2.50 -9.54
CA GLU A 75 -13.19 -1.27 -8.77
C GLU A 75 -11.98 -1.23 -7.83
N VAL A 76 -11.07 -0.26 -8.04
CA VAL A 76 -9.79 -0.24 -7.33
C VAL A 76 -9.81 0.81 -6.24
N PHE A 77 -9.36 0.43 -5.05
CA PHE A 77 -9.15 1.32 -3.93
C PHE A 77 -7.73 1.17 -3.37
N ALA A 78 -6.98 2.28 -3.33
CA ALA A 78 -5.62 2.32 -2.84
C ALA A 78 -5.58 2.94 -1.43
N ILE A 79 -5.11 2.17 -0.44
CA ILE A 79 -4.82 2.64 0.91
C ILE A 79 -3.31 2.82 1.01
N HIS A 80 -2.86 4.07 0.97
CA HIS A 80 -1.47 4.44 1.05
C HIS A 80 -1.04 4.57 2.51
N CYS A 81 -0.32 3.58 3.00
CA CYS A 81 0.17 3.53 4.38
C CYS A 81 1.48 4.31 4.50
N VAL A 82 1.52 5.29 5.41
CA VAL A 82 2.69 6.15 5.63
C VAL A 82 2.98 6.21 7.12
N SER A 83 4.22 5.96 7.52
CA SER A 83 4.65 6.17 8.91
C SER A 83 5.00 7.65 9.16
N PRO A 84 4.87 8.13 10.42
CA PRO A 84 5.32 9.48 10.77
C PRO A 84 6.79 9.72 10.45
N GLN A 85 7.63 8.70 10.66
CA GLN A 85 9.07 8.76 10.42
C GLN A 85 9.42 8.91 8.94
N GLU A 86 8.62 8.31 8.05
CA GLU A 86 8.75 8.50 6.60
C GLU A 86 8.29 9.88 6.17
N ALA A 87 7.16 10.36 6.71
CA ALA A 87 6.64 11.68 6.35
C ALA A 87 7.52 12.82 6.87
N GLN A 88 8.04 12.67 8.09
CA GLN A 88 8.82 13.70 8.78
C GLN A 88 9.99 13.06 9.55
N PRO A 89 11.05 12.64 8.84
CA PRO A 89 12.25 12.15 9.53
C PRO A 89 12.92 13.28 10.32
N GLU A 90 13.31 12.98 11.57
CA GLU A 90 13.91 13.94 12.50
C GLU A 90 15.38 13.64 12.79
N LEU A 91 15.88 12.49 12.33
CA LEU A 91 17.25 12.06 12.58
C LEU A 91 18.25 12.93 11.82
N LEU A 92 19.30 13.40 12.50
CA LEU A 92 20.41 14.16 11.96
C LEU A 92 21.74 13.46 12.28
N GLY A 93 22.76 13.77 11.48
CA GLY A 93 24.12 13.26 11.66
C GLY A 93 24.42 12.03 10.82
N ASP A 94 25.50 11.34 11.21
CA ASP A 94 25.97 10.14 10.51
C ASP A 94 25.16 8.93 10.95
N LEU A 95 24.48 8.30 10.01
CA LEU A 95 23.61 7.16 10.23
C LEU A 95 24.04 5.98 9.38
N ARG A 96 23.85 4.79 9.92
CA ARG A 96 23.97 3.54 9.20
C ARG A 96 22.56 2.96 8.99
N LEU A 97 22.03 3.14 7.80
CA LEU A 97 20.72 2.62 7.43
C LEU A 97 20.83 1.11 7.16
N HIS A 98 19.86 0.38 7.68
CA HIS A 98 19.71 -1.06 7.43
C HIS A 98 18.47 -1.30 6.60
N ASP A 99 18.63 -1.87 5.43
CA ASP A 99 17.53 -2.29 4.58
C ASP A 99 16.96 -3.62 5.10
N ALA A 100 15.73 -3.58 5.59
CA ALA A 100 15.06 -4.72 6.21
C ALA A 100 14.74 -5.85 5.22
N GLU A 101 14.58 -5.55 3.93
CA GLU A 101 14.28 -6.55 2.89
C GLU A 101 15.54 -7.25 2.40
N THR A 102 16.60 -6.49 2.14
CA THR A 102 17.84 -7.02 1.53
C THR A 102 18.95 -7.31 2.52
N GLY A 103 18.83 -6.82 3.77
CA GLY A 103 19.86 -6.91 4.80
C GLY A 103 21.09 -6.03 4.55
N ARG A 104 21.07 -5.18 3.53
CA ARG A 104 22.18 -4.29 3.17
C ARG A 104 22.27 -3.10 4.10
N PHE A 105 23.50 -2.61 4.31
CA PHE A 105 23.74 -1.39 5.05
C PHE A 105 24.18 -0.27 4.10
N ARG A 106 23.77 0.94 4.42
CA ARG A 106 24.20 2.17 3.74
C ARG A 106 24.50 3.24 4.77
N GLU A 107 25.71 3.80 4.72
CA GLU A 107 26.06 4.97 5.53
C GLU A 107 25.60 6.24 4.82
N VAL A 108 25.03 7.16 5.59
CA VAL A 108 24.51 8.43 5.09
C VAL A 108 24.63 9.50 6.16
N THR A 109 25.10 10.68 5.78
CA THR A 109 25.09 11.86 6.65
C THR A 109 23.83 12.66 6.38
N LEU A 110 22.93 12.70 7.35
CA LEU A 110 21.69 13.47 7.25
C LEU A 110 21.90 14.90 7.76
N THR A 111 21.75 15.85 6.85
CA THR A 111 21.77 17.28 7.15
C THR A 111 20.35 17.85 7.06
N GLU A 112 20.11 18.99 7.69
CA GLU A 112 18.81 19.67 7.57
C GLU A 112 18.45 20.00 6.12
N GLY A 113 19.44 20.37 5.29
CA GLY A 113 19.23 20.62 3.87
C GLY A 113 18.74 19.37 3.13
N LEU A 114 19.33 18.20 3.42
CA LEU A 114 18.92 16.92 2.86
C LEU A 114 17.52 16.53 3.34
N LEU A 115 17.22 16.73 4.62
CA LEU A 115 15.89 16.45 5.17
C LEU A 115 14.80 17.34 4.56
N ARG A 116 15.07 18.65 4.36
CA ARG A 116 14.12 19.54 3.65
C ARG A 116 13.85 19.04 2.23
N ARG A 117 14.89 18.67 1.49
CA ARG A 117 14.74 18.13 0.13
C ARG A 117 13.98 16.81 0.12
N TYR A 118 14.25 15.94 1.08
CA TYR A 118 13.52 14.68 1.23
C TYR A 118 12.02 14.93 1.46
N ARG A 119 11.67 15.80 2.44
CA ARG A 119 10.27 16.11 2.75
C ARG A 119 9.51 16.68 1.56
N GLN A 120 10.17 17.54 0.78
CA GLN A 120 9.58 18.07 -0.45
C GLN A 120 9.34 16.96 -1.47
N THR A 121 10.37 16.16 -1.77
CA THR A 121 10.26 15.03 -2.72
C THR A 121 9.19 14.03 -2.29
N PHE A 122 9.11 13.72 -1.00
CA PHE A 122 8.09 12.84 -0.44
C PHE A 122 6.68 13.42 -0.63
N THR A 123 6.51 14.70 -0.36
CA THR A 123 5.22 15.41 -0.54
C THR A 123 4.78 15.42 -1.99
N ASP A 124 5.72 15.72 -2.91
CA ASP A 124 5.46 15.76 -4.35
C ASP A 124 5.09 14.37 -4.87
N TRP A 125 5.77 13.34 -4.41
CA TRP A 125 5.46 11.96 -4.76
C TRP A 125 4.07 11.54 -4.24
N CYS A 126 3.73 11.81 -2.98
CA CYS A 126 2.40 11.54 -2.45
C CYS A 126 1.30 12.24 -3.25
N THR A 127 1.54 13.50 -3.60
CA THR A 127 0.60 14.32 -4.41
C THR A 127 0.43 13.73 -5.81
N SER A 128 1.52 13.30 -6.43
CA SER A 128 1.51 12.69 -7.76
C SER A 128 0.72 11.38 -7.77
N LEU A 129 0.90 10.54 -6.74
CA LEU A 129 0.14 9.29 -6.60
C LEU A 129 -1.35 9.56 -6.40
N GLU A 130 -1.71 10.52 -5.54
CA GLU A 130 -3.11 10.92 -5.33
C GLU A 130 -3.75 11.45 -6.62
N GLN A 131 -3.05 12.31 -7.34
CA GLN A 131 -3.52 12.86 -8.63
C GLN A 131 -3.69 11.76 -9.68
N PHE A 132 -2.75 10.81 -9.75
CA PHE A 132 -2.87 9.65 -10.62
C PHE A 132 -4.13 8.84 -10.27
N CYS A 133 -4.35 8.51 -9.01
CA CYS A 133 -5.52 7.76 -8.56
C CYS A 133 -6.81 8.50 -8.94
N ARG A 134 -6.90 9.80 -8.67
CA ARG A 134 -8.06 10.63 -9.02
C ARG A 134 -8.34 10.64 -10.53
N LYS A 135 -7.33 10.88 -11.36
CA LYS A 135 -7.46 10.87 -12.83
C LYS A 135 -7.86 9.50 -13.38
N SER A 136 -7.52 8.47 -12.65
CA SER A 136 -7.74 7.08 -13.02
C SER A 136 -8.99 6.47 -12.40
N GLU A 137 -9.83 7.27 -11.72
CA GLU A 137 -11.04 6.78 -11.03
C GLU A 137 -10.73 5.65 -10.02
N ILE A 138 -9.56 5.73 -9.39
CA ILE A 138 -9.15 4.84 -8.30
C ILE A 138 -9.47 5.55 -6.99
N GLY A 139 -10.23 4.91 -6.11
CA GLY A 139 -10.41 5.40 -4.75
C GLY A 139 -9.05 5.48 -4.03
N TYR A 140 -8.77 6.57 -3.33
CA TYR A 140 -7.48 6.77 -2.67
C TYR A 140 -7.64 7.40 -1.31
N VAL A 141 -6.96 6.81 -0.33
CA VAL A 141 -6.78 7.41 0.99
C VAL A 141 -5.33 7.23 1.45
N ARG A 142 -4.76 8.30 1.99
CA ARG A 142 -3.48 8.23 2.70
C ARG A 142 -3.73 8.04 4.18
N CYS A 143 -3.23 6.93 4.73
CA CYS A 143 -3.39 6.51 6.11
C CYS A 143 -2.06 6.65 6.84
N ARG A 144 -2.01 7.44 7.91
CA ARG A 144 -0.86 7.46 8.81
C ARG A 144 -0.96 6.30 9.79
N THR A 145 0.17 5.63 10.02
CA THR A 145 0.21 4.44 10.91
C THR A 145 0.08 4.76 12.41
N ASP A 146 0.23 6.03 12.80
CA ASP A 146 0.03 6.53 14.17
C ASP A 146 -1.41 6.99 14.45
N VAL A 147 -2.28 7.00 13.46
CA VAL A 147 -3.71 7.31 13.61
C VAL A 147 -4.51 6.00 13.72
N PRO A 148 -5.48 5.90 14.65
CA PRO A 148 -6.35 4.73 14.73
C PRO A 148 -6.99 4.42 13.38
N PHE A 149 -6.84 3.17 12.93
CA PHE A 149 -7.28 2.78 11.59
C PHE A 149 -8.80 2.96 11.40
N GLN A 150 -9.58 2.89 12.48
CA GLN A 150 -11.03 3.12 12.48
C GLN A 150 -11.38 4.51 11.91
N ASP A 151 -10.61 5.53 12.29
CA ASP A 151 -10.83 6.90 11.81
C ASP A 151 -10.54 7.00 10.31
N THR A 152 -9.50 6.32 9.84
CA THR A 152 -9.17 6.23 8.42
C THR A 152 -10.28 5.55 7.62
N ILE A 153 -10.80 4.42 8.12
CA ILE A 153 -11.90 3.70 7.46
C ILE A 153 -13.18 4.53 7.43
N ILE A 154 -13.54 5.18 8.52
CA ILE A 154 -14.72 6.05 8.58
C ILE A 154 -14.58 7.21 7.57
N HIS A 155 -13.39 7.80 7.50
CA HIS A 155 -13.12 8.89 6.56
C HIS A 155 -13.21 8.41 5.11
N MET A 156 -12.67 7.24 4.81
CA MET A 156 -12.75 6.58 3.52
C MET A 156 -14.21 6.33 3.10
N LEU A 157 -15.00 5.71 3.98
CA LEU A 157 -16.39 5.37 3.70
C LEU A 157 -17.27 6.62 3.45
N ARG A 158 -16.96 7.73 4.13
CA ARG A 158 -17.68 9.00 3.94
C ARG A 158 -17.32 9.71 2.64
N ARG A 159 -16.05 9.67 2.23
CA ARG A 159 -15.56 10.36 1.02
C ARG A 159 -16.03 9.71 -0.28
N GLU A 160 -16.05 8.39 -0.31
CA GLU A 160 -16.28 7.61 -1.53
C GLU A 160 -17.75 7.15 -1.69
N LYS A 161 -18.68 7.69 -0.90
CA LYS A 161 -20.11 7.31 -0.95
C LYS A 161 -20.40 5.81 -0.84
N PHE A 162 -19.50 5.04 -0.19
CA PHE A 162 -19.77 3.62 0.08
C PHE A 162 -20.90 3.40 1.10
N LEU A 163 -21.33 4.45 1.78
CA LEU A 163 -22.51 4.47 2.65
C LEU A 163 -23.53 5.46 2.03
N GLN A 164 -24.40 4.97 1.20
CA GLN A 164 -25.69 5.57 0.94
C GLN A 164 -26.72 5.00 1.88
#